data_ace9be8373e5eb3f1240ae949f7a6e50
#
_entry.id   ace9be8373e5eb3f1240ae949f7a6e50
#
_cell.length_a   1.000
_cell.length_b   1.000
_cell.length_c   1.000
_cell.angle_alpha   90.00
_cell.angle_beta   90.00
_cell.angle_gamma   90.00
#
_symmetry.space_group_name_H-M   'P 1'
#
loop_
_entity.id
_entity.type
_entity.pdbx_description
1 polymer ?
#
loop_
_entity_poly.entity_id
_entity_poly.type
_entity_poly.pdbx_seq_one_letter_code
_entity_poly.pdbx_strand_id
1 'polypeptide(L)'
;MLLSLLRSLPRLGRRWKPLNLSNPNFVRIPEGHKFEEETLPDYIASQYYPTRIGEVIKERYQVIGKLGFGSTSTAWLARDMDDRRYVMLKIFVQASSMGQQVDNEVNMYRHMEQSPTAHPGRDVIRTLLDTFYIDGPQDKHRCLVHPPLWESVLAFLRRNPVERLPSAVIAVVLHRLFLALDYLHTECQIAHTDIKADNIMFGIKDDSVFTDFEENELQRPVPRKEVDADGRTIYMSQELKIPKQVGATVLCDFGSAILGTSNKYHSVFIQPKIYRAPEVILGVPWTYSADIWNVGCMIWDLYEGGSLFTGQDPEYERYRSRAHLAEMIDLLGDFLTPELLTGRVPLEKRETTLDGKMEEREAFLRFMRKMLQWEPSKRSSAKELAEDEWIHSHM
;
A
#
# COMPACT_ATOMS: atom_id res chain seq x y z
N MET A 1 29.93 10.16 -1.01
CA MET A 1 30.78 9.45 -0.03
C MET A 1 30.77 10.06 1.38
N LEU A 2 30.67 11.38 1.58
CA LEU A 2 30.61 11.99 2.94
C LEU A 2 29.23 11.84 3.65
N LEU A 3 28.13 11.74 2.91
CA LEU A 3 26.79 11.62 3.51
C LEU A 3 26.47 10.19 4.03
N SER A 4 27.15 9.16 3.51
CA SER A 4 27.01 7.79 4.03
C SER A 4 27.77 7.57 5.35
N LEU A 5 28.82 8.33 5.59
CA LEU A 5 29.60 8.29 6.82
C LEU A 5 28.89 8.98 8.00
N LEU A 6 28.00 9.95 7.73
CA LEU A 6 27.21 10.62 8.78
C LEU A 6 26.06 9.73 9.34
N ARG A 7 25.69 8.69 8.62
CA ARG A 7 24.71 7.69 9.12
C ARG A 7 25.28 6.71 10.14
N SER A 8 26.60 6.60 10.26
CA SER A 8 27.28 5.64 11.15
C SER A 8 27.86 6.25 12.43
N LEU A 9 27.70 7.56 12.67
CA LEU A 9 28.10 8.12 13.94
C LEU A 9 27.04 7.76 14.99
N PRO A 10 27.42 7.09 16.12
CA PRO A 10 26.50 6.85 17.21
C PRO A 10 25.96 8.22 17.65
N ARG A 11 24.62 8.39 17.64
CA ARG A 11 24.02 9.59 18.23
C ARG A 11 24.49 9.66 19.68
N LEU A 12 25.24 10.70 20.03
CA LEU A 12 25.76 10.98 21.37
C LEU A 12 24.61 11.22 22.36
N GLY A 13 23.96 10.14 22.78
CA GLY A 13 22.85 10.14 23.72
C GLY A 13 22.64 8.75 24.30
N ARG A 14 22.26 8.69 25.57
CA ARG A 14 22.00 7.42 26.24
C ARG A 14 20.80 6.71 25.57
N ARG A 15 20.99 5.44 25.18
CA ARG A 15 19.94 4.53 24.69
C ARG A 15 18.65 4.67 25.50
N TRP A 16 17.48 4.58 24.85
CA TRP A 16 16.21 4.51 25.56
C TRP A 16 16.16 3.25 26.43
N LYS A 17 15.60 3.39 27.64
CA LYS A 17 15.31 2.24 28.47
C LYS A 17 13.97 1.62 28.04
N PRO A 18 13.83 0.29 28.14
CA PRO A 18 12.54 -0.35 27.94
C PRO A 18 11.50 0.20 28.93
N LEU A 19 10.28 0.37 28.44
CA LEU A 19 9.11 0.70 29.25
C LEU A 19 8.52 -0.57 29.86
N ASN A 20 7.92 -0.43 31.04
CA ASN A 20 7.07 -1.48 31.58
C ASN A 20 5.64 -1.29 31.06
N LEU A 21 5.24 -2.10 30.10
CA LEU A 21 3.91 -2.11 29.48
C LEU A 21 2.98 -3.18 30.06
N SER A 22 3.32 -3.75 31.23
CA SER A 22 2.51 -4.76 31.90
C SER A 22 1.37 -4.12 32.72
N ASN A 23 0.34 -3.60 32.03
CA ASN A 23 -0.88 -3.11 32.68
C ASN A 23 -1.98 -4.19 32.55
N PRO A 24 -2.48 -4.77 33.67
CA PRO A 24 -3.48 -5.84 33.63
C PRO A 24 -4.91 -5.34 33.38
N ASN A 25 -5.14 -4.03 33.37
CA ASN A 25 -6.46 -3.42 33.28
C ASN A 25 -6.94 -3.30 31.83
N PHE A 26 -6.89 -4.38 31.08
CA PHE A 26 -7.39 -4.44 29.69
C PHE A 26 -8.72 -5.19 29.60
N VAL A 27 -9.48 -4.91 28.55
CA VAL A 27 -10.70 -5.65 28.23
C VAL A 27 -10.33 -7.01 27.64
N ARG A 28 -10.80 -8.09 28.24
CA ARG A 28 -10.59 -9.45 27.73
C ARG A 28 -11.65 -9.80 26.69
N ILE A 29 -11.20 -10.23 25.53
CA ILE A 29 -12.07 -10.77 24.49
C ILE A 29 -12.24 -12.28 24.75
N PRO A 30 -13.47 -12.82 24.74
CA PRO A 30 -13.72 -14.24 24.95
C PRO A 30 -13.00 -15.11 23.90
N GLU A 31 -12.43 -16.23 24.34
CA GLU A 31 -11.65 -17.12 23.46
C GLU A 31 -12.44 -17.64 22.24
N GLY A 32 -13.71 -17.94 22.41
CA GLY A 32 -14.59 -18.41 21.33
C GLY A 32 -14.99 -17.35 20.31
N HIS A 33 -14.59 -16.07 20.51
CA HIS A 33 -14.91 -14.99 19.57
C HIS A 33 -13.77 -14.80 18.57
N LYS A 34 -14.05 -14.90 17.25
CA LYS A 34 -13.06 -14.57 16.21
C LYS A 34 -12.72 -13.07 16.28
N PHE A 35 -11.44 -12.75 16.33
CA PHE A 35 -10.98 -11.42 16.60
C PHE A 35 -9.74 -11.07 15.76
N GLU A 36 -9.69 -9.85 15.21
CA GLU A 36 -8.56 -9.37 14.41
C GLU A 36 -8.21 -10.32 13.24
N GLU A 37 -6.93 -10.75 13.14
CA GLU A 37 -6.46 -11.66 12.08
C GLU A 37 -7.21 -12.99 12.01
N GLU A 38 -7.84 -13.44 13.09
CA GLU A 38 -8.67 -14.65 13.08
C GLU A 38 -9.91 -14.53 12.18
N THR A 39 -10.29 -13.32 11.82
CA THR A 39 -11.40 -13.05 10.89
C THR A 39 -11.03 -13.29 9.43
N LEU A 40 -9.74 -13.41 9.12
CA LEU A 40 -9.26 -13.71 7.78
C LEU A 40 -9.64 -15.13 7.36
N PRO A 41 -10.10 -15.34 6.10
CA PRO A 41 -10.56 -16.65 5.63
C PRO A 41 -9.52 -17.76 5.77
N ASP A 42 -8.25 -17.44 5.50
CA ASP A 42 -7.13 -18.40 5.47
C ASP A 42 -6.23 -18.27 6.71
N TYR A 43 -6.78 -17.79 7.84
CA TYR A 43 -6.01 -17.64 9.07
C TYR A 43 -5.59 -18.99 9.64
N ILE A 44 -4.29 -19.16 9.87
CA ILE A 44 -3.68 -20.29 10.57
C ILE A 44 -2.82 -19.73 11.69
N ALA A 45 -3.25 -19.90 12.94
CA ALA A 45 -2.61 -19.30 14.12
C ALA A 45 -1.11 -19.60 14.20
N SER A 46 -0.68 -20.83 13.93
CA SER A 46 0.73 -21.24 14.00
C SER A 46 1.65 -20.55 12.99
N GLN A 47 1.08 -19.95 11.93
CA GLN A 47 1.87 -19.24 10.93
C GLN A 47 2.26 -17.80 11.35
N TYR A 48 1.53 -17.20 12.32
CA TYR A 48 1.82 -15.85 12.79
C TYR A 48 2.79 -15.86 13.96
N TYR A 49 3.73 -14.91 13.96
CA TYR A 49 4.60 -14.69 15.12
C TYR A 49 3.77 -14.24 16.32
N PRO A 50 3.89 -14.89 17.51
CA PRO A 50 3.11 -14.54 18.68
C PRO A 50 3.67 -13.31 19.41
N THR A 51 3.64 -12.16 18.73
CA THR A 51 4.17 -10.88 19.22
C THR A 51 3.50 -10.46 20.52
N ARG A 52 4.28 -9.97 21.47
CA ARG A 52 3.79 -9.45 22.75
C ARG A 52 4.10 -7.96 22.90
N ILE A 53 3.11 -7.18 23.38
CA ILE A 53 3.33 -5.79 23.76
C ILE A 53 4.34 -5.76 24.92
N GLY A 54 5.34 -4.88 24.83
CA GLY A 54 6.46 -4.80 25.78
C GLY A 54 7.66 -5.70 25.44
N GLU A 55 7.52 -6.66 24.54
CA GLU A 55 8.62 -7.50 24.05
C GLU A 55 9.71 -6.65 23.40
N VAL A 56 10.96 -7.03 23.66
CA VAL A 56 12.14 -6.40 23.04
C VAL A 56 12.74 -7.35 22.01
N ILE A 57 12.52 -7.05 20.74
CA ILE A 57 13.02 -7.84 19.61
C ILE A 57 14.45 -7.38 19.28
N LYS A 58 15.36 -8.34 19.06
CA LYS A 58 16.80 -8.08 18.75
C LYS A 58 17.46 -7.14 19.73
N GLU A 59 17.06 -7.18 21.01
CA GLU A 59 17.59 -6.31 22.08
C GLU A 59 17.47 -4.79 21.75
N ARG A 60 16.77 -4.42 20.68
CA ARG A 60 16.71 -3.06 20.14
C ARG A 60 15.29 -2.51 20.01
N TYR A 61 14.36 -3.30 19.48
CA TYR A 61 13.03 -2.84 19.12
C TYR A 61 11.99 -3.27 20.17
N GLN A 62 11.51 -2.33 21.00
CA GLN A 62 10.44 -2.63 21.95
C GLN A 62 9.07 -2.42 21.32
N VAL A 63 8.27 -3.46 21.27
CA VAL A 63 6.89 -3.43 20.75
C VAL A 63 5.99 -2.63 21.68
N ILE A 64 5.28 -1.63 21.15
CA ILE A 64 4.35 -0.76 21.88
C ILE A 64 2.91 -1.21 21.68
N GLY A 65 2.51 -1.46 20.43
CA GLY A 65 1.14 -1.87 20.14
C GLY A 65 0.95 -2.22 18.67
N LYS A 66 -0.18 -2.86 18.36
CA LYS A 66 -0.53 -3.33 17.04
C LYS A 66 -1.15 -2.21 16.22
N LEU A 67 -0.63 -2.00 15.01
CA LEU A 67 -1.16 -1.02 14.04
C LEU A 67 -2.14 -1.66 13.04
N GLY A 68 -1.99 -2.96 12.78
CA GLY A 68 -2.82 -3.66 11.81
C GLY A 68 -2.35 -5.06 11.51
N PHE A 69 -3.09 -5.74 10.64
CA PHE A 69 -2.81 -7.11 10.22
C PHE A 69 -3.24 -7.35 8.78
N GLY A 70 -2.70 -8.41 8.21
CA GLY A 70 -3.06 -8.91 6.89
C GLY A 70 -2.83 -10.42 6.81
N SER A 71 -3.14 -11.02 5.67
CA SER A 71 -2.97 -12.46 5.43
C SER A 71 -1.51 -12.91 5.51
N THR A 72 -0.56 -12.00 5.29
CA THR A 72 0.87 -12.31 5.18
C THR A 72 1.72 -11.70 6.28
N SER A 73 1.18 -10.78 7.09
CA SER A 73 1.97 -10.07 8.12
C SER A 73 1.10 -9.37 9.14
N THR A 74 1.74 -9.00 10.26
CA THR A 74 1.21 -8.07 11.25
C THR A 74 2.09 -6.84 11.35
N ALA A 75 1.50 -5.67 11.61
CA ALA A 75 2.19 -4.39 11.71
C ALA A 75 2.14 -3.86 13.15
N TRP A 76 3.30 -3.45 13.67
CA TRP A 76 3.47 -3.04 15.06
C TRP A 76 4.20 -1.71 15.18
N LEU A 77 3.72 -0.82 16.02
CA LEU A 77 4.50 0.33 16.46
C LEU A 77 5.54 -0.16 17.50
N ALA A 78 6.76 0.27 17.33
CA ALA A 78 7.86 -0.08 18.25
C ALA A 78 8.79 1.12 18.51
N ARG A 79 9.52 1.06 19.61
CA ARG A 79 10.60 1.97 19.94
C ARG A 79 11.93 1.38 19.48
N ASP A 80 12.61 2.03 18.58
CA ASP A 80 14.01 1.80 18.30
C ASP A 80 14.83 2.45 19.43
N MET A 81 15.22 1.63 20.40
CA MET A 81 15.87 2.13 21.62
C MET A 81 17.27 2.68 21.37
N ASP A 82 17.96 2.21 20.34
CA ASP A 82 19.30 2.65 20.01
C ASP A 82 19.27 4.02 19.31
N ASP A 83 18.43 4.16 18.27
CA ASP A 83 18.28 5.41 17.52
C ASP A 83 17.31 6.40 18.17
N ARG A 84 16.63 6.00 19.22
CA ARG A 84 15.66 6.81 19.99
C ARG A 84 14.59 7.44 19.11
N ARG A 85 13.94 6.59 18.32
CA ARG A 85 12.84 6.95 17.42
C ARG A 85 11.77 5.87 17.45
N TYR A 86 10.59 6.21 16.98
CA TYR A 86 9.56 5.21 16.72
C TYR A 86 9.76 4.61 15.33
N VAL A 87 9.44 3.32 15.21
CA VAL A 87 9.49 2.55 13.97
C VAL A 87 8.26 1.67 13.85
N MET A 88 7.97 1.25 12.63
CA MET A 88 6.98 0.22 12.36
C MET A 88 7.69 -1.10 12.03
N LEU A 89 7.30 -2.16 12.72
CA LEU A 89 7.74 -3.52 12.45
C LEU A 89 6.66 -4.23 11.63
N LYS A 90 6.98 -4.64 10.39
CA LYS A 90 6.15 -5.55 9.56
C LYS A 90 6.70 -6.96 9.80
N ILE A 91 6.00 -7.74 10.61
CA ILE A 91 6.41 -9.11 10.94
C ILE A 91 5.60 -10.07 10.06
N PHE A 92 6.30 -10.76 9.16
CA PHE A 92 5.67 -11.69 8.24
C PHE A 92 5.31 -13.01 8.93
N VAL A 93 4.33 -13.69 8.36
CA VAL A 93 4.06 -15.09 8.71
C VAL A 93 5.30 -15.95 8.46
N GLN A 94 5.26 -17.23 8.84
CA GLN A 94 6.39 -18.14 8.71
C GLN A 94 7.05 -18.08 7.33
N ALA A 95 8.38 -18.08 7.30
CA ALA A 95 9.15 -18.00 6.06
C ALA A 95 8.83 -19.16 5.10
N SER A 96 8.60 -20.37 5.63
CA SER A 96 8.19 -21.55 4.85
C SER A 96 6.85 -21.40 4.16
N SER A 97 5.91 -20.62 4.73
CA SER A 97 4.57 -20.38 4.18
C SER A 97 4.57 -19.31 3.08
N MET A 98 5.53 -18.36 3.10
CA MET A 98 5.57 -17.20 2.21
C MET A 98 6.35 -17.45 0.91
N GLY A 99 7.17 -18.51 0.87
CA GLY A 99 8.02 -18.77 -0.30
C GLY A 99 8.93 -17.58 -0.64
N GLN A 100 8.98 -17.22 -1.94
CA GLN A 100 9.84 -16.16 -2.44
C GLN A 100 9.31 -14.73 -2.21
N GLN A 101 8.06 -14.55 -1.80
CA GLN A 101 7.42 -13.22 -1.77
C GLN A 101 8.09 -12.26 -0.78
N VAL A 102 8.45 -12.74 0.41
CA VAL A 102 9.13 -11.91 1.43
C VAL A 102 10.52 -11.50 0.99
N ASP A 103 11.27 -12.44 0.41
CA ASP A 103 12.61 -12.15 -0.10
C ASP A 103 12.53 -11.21 -1.31
N ASN A 104 11.44 -11.27 -2.10
CA ASN A 104 11.21 -10.34 -3.20
C ASN A 104 11.12 -8.90 -2.71
N GLU A 105 10.31 -8.60 -1.67
CA GLU A 105 10.20 -7.24 -1.14
C GLU A 105 11.55 -6.69 -0.67
N VAL A 106 12.32 -7.49 0.06
CA VAL A 106 13.68 -7.11 0.51
C VAL A 106 14.62 -6.86 -0.68
N ASN A 107 14.55 -7.72 -1.70
CA ASN A 107 15.39 -7.59 -2.90
C ASN A 107 15.05 -6.32 -3.69
N MET A 108 13.76 -5.94 -3.76
CA MET A 108 13.35 -4.66 -4.38
C MET A 108 13.96 -3.47 -3.63
N TYR A 109 13.89 -3.45 -2.31
CA TYR A 109 14.52 -2.38 -1.52
C TYR A 109 16.04 -2.32 -1.73
N ARG A 110 16.73 -3.46 -1.72
CA ARG A 110 18.18 -3.52 -1.97
C ARG A 110 18.53 -3.03 -3.37
N HIS A 111 17.72 -3.37 -4.36
CA HIS A 111 17.91 -2.91 -5.72
C HIS A 111 17.72 -1.39 -5.83
N MET A 112 16.68 -0.85 -5.21
CA MET A 112 16.45 0.60 -5.15
C MET A 112 17.56 1.36 -4.40
N GLU A 113 18.18 0.76 -3.38
CA GLU A 113 19.34 1.35 -2.69
C GLU A 113 20.56 1.51 -3.59
N GLN A 114 20.73 0.63 -4.58
CA GLN A 114 21.81 0.66 -5.56
C GLN A 114 21.51 1.57 -6.75
N SER A 115 20.27 1.98 -6.92
CA SER A 115 19.81 2.82 -8.03
C SER A 115 20.18 4.31 -7.80
N PRO A 116 20.21 5.16 -8.85
CA PRO A 116 20.53 6.57 -8.74
C PRO A 116 19.73 7.32 -7.68
N THR A 117 20.39 8.21 -6.94
CA THR A 117 19.79 8.89 -5.78
C THR A 117 19.24 10.28 -6.07
N ALA A 118 19.55 10.84 -7.23
CA ALA A 118 19.21 12.24 -7.56
C ALA A 118 17.76 12.41 -8.05
N HIS A 119 17.03 11.32 -8.31
CA HIS A 119 15.66 11.39 -8.83
C HIS A 119 14.67 11.79 -7.73
N PRO A 120 13.77 12.79 -7.94
CA PRO A 120 12.83 13.26 -6.91
C PRO A 120 11.84 12.18 -6.45
N GLY A 121 11.52 11.21 -7.30
CA GLY A 121 10.64 10.08 -6.97
C GLY A 121 11.20 9.15 -5.91
N ARG A 122 12.51 9.16 -5.66
CA ARG A 122 13.12 8.33 -4.61
C ARG A 122 12.57 8.67 -3.22
N ASP A 123 12.34 9.95 -2.94
CA ASP A 123 11.81 10.41 -1.65
C ASP A 123 10.31 10.11 -1.48
N VAL A 124 9.68 9.56 -2.51
CA VAL A 124 8.28 9.14 -2.51
C VAL A 124 8.13 7.64 -2.27
N ILE A 125 9.22 6.91 -2.19
CA ILE A 125 9.24 5.49 -1.87
C ILE A 125 9.40 5.30 -0.36
N ARG A 126 8.61 4.40 0.24
CA ARG A 126 8.77 4.02 1.63
C ARG A 126 10.19 3.49 1.88
N THR A 127 10.87 4.00 2.89
CA THR A 127 12.24 3.59 3.22
C THR A 127 12.22 2.30 4.03
N LEU A 128 13.12 1.35 3.72
CA LEU A 128 13.48 0.24 4.59
C LEU A 128 14.63 0.69 5.50
N LEU A 129 14.46 0.60 6.83
CA LEU A 129 15.47 0.99 7.82
C LEU A 129 16.36 -0.18 8.22
N ASP A 130 15.76 -1.36 8.36
CA ASP A 130 16.43 -2.58 8.79
C ASP A 130 15.61 -3.82 8.38
N THR A 131 16.25 -4.99 8.31
CA THR A 131 15.58 -6.26 8.10
C THR A 131 16.34 -7.41 8.77
N PHE A 132 15.60 -8.30 9.43
CA PHE A 132 16.17 -9.45 10.13
C PHE A 132 15.16 -10.59 10.25
N TYR A 133 15.62 -11.74 10.71
CA TYR A 133 14.75 -12.84 11.09
C TYR A 133 14.55 -12.89 12.61
N ILE A 134 13.33 -13.24 13.03
CA ILE A 134 12.94 -13.54 14.39
C ILE A 134 12.70 -15.04 14.47
N ASP A 135 13.26 -15.72 15.45
CA ASP A 135 13.00 -17.14 15.70
C ASP A 135 11.63 -17.27 16.36
N GLY A 136 10.68 -17.87 15.69
CA GLY A 136 9.35 -18.21 16.21
C GLY A 136 9.32 -19.61 16.82
N PRO A 137 8.18 -20.05 17.39
CA PRO A 137 8.05 -21.36 18.01
C PRO A 137 8.26 -22.55 17.06
N GLN A 138 7.95 -22.39 15.77
CA GLN A 138 8.01 -23.44 14.76
C GLN A 138 8.95 -23.12 13.61
N ASP A 139 9.07 -21.85 13.23
CA ASP A 139 9.85 -21.39 12.08
C ASP A 139 10.31 -19.94 12.32
N LYS A 140 11.09 -19.42 11.37
CA LYS A 140 11.55 -18.04 11.37
C LYS A 140 10.55 -17.10 10.72
N HIS A 141 10.50 -15.89 11.23
CA HIS A 141 9.67 -14.81 10.71
C HIS A 141 10.55 -13.67 10.22
N ARG A 142 10.36 -13.24 8.98
CA ARG A 142 11.03 -12.04 8.48
C ARG A 142 10.39 -10.81 9.13
N CYS A 143 11.21 -9.89 9.59
CA CYS A 143 10.78 -8.57 10.05
C CYS A 143 11.39 -7.50 9.16
N LEU A 144 10.56 -6.58 8.67
CA LEU A 144 11.00 -5.34 8.03
C LEU A 144 10.74 -4.17 8.98
N VAL A 145 11.70 -3.29 9.08
CA VAL A 145 11.63 -2.08 9.92
C VAL A 145 11.50 -0.86 9.03
N HIS A 146 10.46 -0.08 9.24
CA HIS A 146 10.15 1.11 8.45
C HIS A 146 9.89 2.33 9.33
N PRO A 147 10.01 3.56 8.80
CA PRO A 147 9.38 4.72 9.42
C PRO A 147 7.88 4.47 9.57
N PRO A 148 7.27 4.83 10.71
CA PRO A 148 5.83 4.74 10.85
C PRO A 148 5.15 5.75 9.90
N LEU A 149 4.01 5.36 9.36
CA LEU A 149 3.16 6.20 8.52
C LEU A 149 1.79 6.31 9.17
N TRP A 150 1.04 7.34 8.81
CA TRP A 150 -0.27 7.57 9.41
C TRP A 150 -1.29 6.58 8.82
N GLU A 151 -2.02 6.96 7.82
CA GLU A 151 -3.04 6.09 7.20
C GLU A 151 -2.89 6.05 5.69
N SER A 152 -3.52 5.08 5.04
CA SER A 152 -3.55 4.99 3.59
C SER A 152 -4.54 5.99 2.99
N VAL A 153 -4.35 6.28 1.70
CA VAL A 153 -5.29 7.10 0.94
C VAL A 153 -6.70 6.47 0.93
N LEU A 154 -6.80 5.14 0.95
CA LEU A 154 -8.08 4.46 1.07
C LEU A 154 -8.75 4.68 2.44
N ALA A 155 -7.98 4.57 3.53
CA ALA A 155 -8.51 4.84 4.87
C ALA A 155 -8.97 6.30 5.00
N PHE A 156 -8.19 7.23 4.44
CA PHE A 156 -8.56 8.65 4.39
C PHE A 156 -9.83 8.89 3.56
N LEU A 157 -9.98 8.23 2.42
CA LEU A 157 -11.20 8.26 1.60
C LEU A 157 -12.43 7.82 2.41
N ARG A 158 -12.33 6.70 3.14
CA ARG A 158 -13.43 6.13 3.93
C ARG A 158 -13.86 6.99 5.13
N ARG A 159 -13.01 7.91 5.56
CA ARG A 159 -13.39 8.92 6.57
C ARG A 159 -14.34 9.99 5.99
N ASN A 160 -14.32 10.18 4.68
CA ASN A 160 -15.24 11.08 4.01
C ASN A 160 -16.61 10.40 3.80
N PRO A 161 -17.72 10.94 4.35
CA PRO A 161 -19.03 10.32 4.21
C PRO A 161 -19.52 10.15 2.76
N VAL A 162 -18.98 10.93 1.83
CA VAL A 162 -19.30 10.81 0.39
C VAL A 162 -18.37 9.86 -0.36
N GLU A 163 -17.37 9.29 0.32
CA GLU A 163 -16.38 8.36 -0.24
C GLU A 163 -15.73 8.86 -1.55
N ARG A 164 -15.47 10.17 -1.63
CA ARG A 164 -14.83 10.85 -2.77
C ARG A 164 -13.79 11.83 -2.26
N LEU A 165 -12.70 12.00 -2.98
CA LEU A 165 -11.66 12.98 -2.63
C LEU A 165 -11.77 14.21 -3.54
N PRO A 166 -11.57 15.43 -2.99
CA PRO A 166 -11.47 16.65 -3.79
C PRO A 166 -10.33 16.59 -4.80
N SER A 167 -10.52 17.20 -5.98
CA SER A 167 -9.52 17.23 -7.06
C SER A 167 -8.14 17.68 -6.57
N ALA A 168 -8.06 18.70 -5.70
CA ALA A 168 -6.79 19.18 -5.15
C ALA A 168 -6.05 18.11 -4.32
N VAL A 169 -6.78 17.31 -3.53
CA VAL A 169 -6.17 16.22 -2.76
C VAL A 169 -5.67 15.12 -3.71
N ILE A 170 -6.49 14.75 -4.69
CA ILE A 170 -6.12 13.75 -5.70
C ILE A 170 -4.90 14.22 -6.49
N ALA A 171 -4.85 15.48 -6.95
CA ALA A 171 -3.72 16.02 -7.70
C ALA A 171 -2.40 15.93 -6.93
N VAL A 172 -2.39 16.32 -5.64
CA VAL A 172 -1.20 16.22 -4.78
C VAL A 172 -0.75 14.77 -4.60
N VAL A 173 -1.69 13.85 -4.35
CA VAL A 173 -1.38 12.41 -4.21
C VAL A 173 -0.82 11.84 -5.51
N LEU A 174 -1.44 12.16 -6.65
CA LEU A 174 -1.05 11.65 -7.97
C LEU A 174 0.29 12.21 -8.43
N HIS A 175 0.54 13.50 -8.28
CA HIS A 175 1.84 14.08 -8.62
C HIS A 175 2.97 13.31 -7.94
N ARG A 176 2.83 13.04 -6.64
CA ARG A 176 3.82 12.26 -5.90
C ARG A 176 3.89 10.81 -6.40
N LEU A 177 2.75 10.16 -6.60
CA LEU A 177 2.71 8.78 -7.13
C LEU A 177 3.41 8.69 -8.48
N PHE A 178 3.17 9.62 -9.40
CA PHE A 178 3.81 9.62 -10.72
C PHE A 178 5.32 9.86 -10.62
N LEU A 179 5.80 10.71 -9.71
CA LEU A 179 7.23 10.83 -9.43
C LEU A 179 7.83 9.51 -8.92
N ALA A 180 7.12 8.79 -8.04
CA ALA A 180 7.56 7.47 -7.57
C ALA A 180 7.62 6.46 -8.72
N LEU A 181 6.58 6.40 -9.56
CA LEU A 181 6.53 5.49 -10.71
C LEU A 181 7.57 5.84 -11.77
N ASP A 182 7.83 7.13 -12.02
CA ASP A 182 8.89 7.54 -12.94
C ASP A 182 10.25 7.01 -12.45
N TYR A 183 10.56 7.20 -11.17
CA TYR A 183 11.77 6.65 -10.55
C TYR A 183 11.86 5.13 -10.66
N LEU A 184 10.77 4.43 -10.35
CA LEU A 184 10.73 2.96 -10.42
C LEU A 184 10.92 2.45 -11.84
N HIS A 185 10.25 3.06 -12.81
CA HIS A 185 10.25 2.62 -14.20
C HIS A 185 11.55 2.96 -14.94
N THR A 186 12.12 4.16 -14.72
CA THR A 186 13.27 4.66 -15.47
C THR A 186 14.60 4.33 -14.80
N GLU A 187 14.72 4.55 -13.49
CA GLU A 187 15.97 4.39 -12.77
C GLU A 187 16.13 2.99 -12.17
N CYS A 188 15.04 2.42 -11.63
CA CYS A 188 15.09 1.12 -10.97
C CYS A 188 14.72 -0.04 -11.87
N GLN A 189 14.03 0.22 -13.00
CA GLN A 189 13.48 -0.82 -13.87
C GLN A 189 12.56 -1.80 -13.11
N ILE A 190 11.74 -1.27 -12.22
CA ILE A 190 10.76 -2.00 -11.40
C ILE A 190 9.35 -1.67 -11.89
N ALA A 191 8.51 -2.68 -12.14
CA ALA A 191 7.06 -2.54 -12.17
C ALA A 191 6.50 -2.86 -10.77
N HIS A 192 5.66 -1.98 -10.22
CA HIS A 192 5.10 -2.16 -8.87
C HIS A 192 4.05 -3.28 -8.83
N THR A 193 3.20 -3.34 -9.84
CA THR A 193 2.19 -4.38 -10.10
C THR A 193 1.03 -4.48 -9.09
N ASP A 194 1.01 -3.70 -8.02
CA ASP A 194 -0.08 -3.69 -7.03
C ASP A 194 -0.43 -2.24 -6.62
N ILE A 195 -0.59 -1.34 -7.60
CA ILE A 195 -0.99 0.05 -7.34
C ILE A 195 -2.45 0.09 -6.90
N LYS A 196 -2.66 0.56 -5.68
CA LYS A 196 -3.98 0.80 -5.09
C LYS A 196 -3.87 1.81 -3.95
N ALA A 197 -4.99 2.41 -3.58
CA ALA A 197 -5.04 3.45 -2.57
C ALA A 197 -4.58 2.98 -1.16
N ASP A 198 -4.65 1.67 -0.87
CA ASP A 198 -4.11 1.07 0.36
C ASP A 198 -2.58 1.16 0.43
N ASN A 199 -1.90 1.12 -0.72
CA ASN A 199 -0.44 1.10 -0.80
C ASN A 199 0.17 2.51 -0.92
N ILE A 200 -0.65 3.56 -0.86
CA ILE A 200 -0.22 4.96 -0.82
C ILE A 200 -0.55 5.50 0.56
N MET A 201 0.45 5.82 1.37
CA MET A 201 0.27 6.20 2.76
C MET A 201 0.76 7.62 3.05
N PHE A 202 0.06 8.31 3.92
CA PHE A 202 0.48 9.63 4.40
C PHE A 202 1.62 9.52 5.42
N GLY A 203 2.63 10.36 5.25
CA GLY A 203 3.71 10.52 6.21
C GLY A 203 3.27 11.26 7.48
N ILE A 204 4.13 11.24 8.49
CA ILE A 204 3.96 11.94 9.76
C ILE A 204 5.15 12.88 9.93
N LYS A 205 4.90 14.16 10.27
CA LYS A 205 5.96 15.15 10.48
C LYS A 205 6.24 15.43 11.95
N ASP A 206 5.37 14.97 12.85
CA ASP A 206 5.55 15.17 14.28
C ASP A 206 5.37 13.86 15.05
N ASP A 207 6.21 13.64 16.06
CA ASP A 207 6.22 12.40 16.84
C ASP A 207 5.15 12.37 17.96
N SER A 208 4.33 13.42 18.10
CA SER A 208 3.35 13.51 19.18
C SER A 208 2.33 12.38 19.14
N VAL A 209 1.95 11.93 17.93
CA VAL A 209 1.01 10.82 17.76
C VAL A 209 1.54 9.50 18.29
N PHE A 210 2.85 9.27 18.23
CA PHE A 210 3.48 8.05 18.75
C PHE A 210 3.59 8.10 20.26
N THR A 211 3.92 9.26 20.83
CA THR A 211 3.91 9.48 22.28
C THR A 211 2.50 9.29 22.85
N ASP A 212 1.49 9.86 22.19
CA ASP A 212 0.09 9.66 22.57
C ASP A 212 -0.32 8.19 22.51
N PHE A 213 0.12 7.46 21.47
CA PHE A 213 -0.17 6.03 21.32
C PHE A 213 0.48 5.22 22.46
N GLU A 214 1.75 5.49 22.78
CA GLU A 214 2.49 4.87 23.88
C GLU A 214 1.81 5.15 25.23
N GLU A 215 1.47 6.41 25.51
CA GLU A 215 0.79 6.80 26.75
C GLU A 215 -0.60 6.15 26.89
N ASN A 216 -1.34 6.04 25.77
CA ASN A 216 -2.63 5.36 25.77
C ASN A 216 -2.48 3.88 26.14
N GLU A 217 -1.50 3.17 25.57
CA GLU A 217 -1.28 1.75 25.91
C GLU A 217 -0.84 1.58 27.38
N LEU A 218 -0.03 2.50 27.92
CA LEU A 218 0.37 2.48 29.33
C LEU A 218 -0.82 2.69 30.28
N GLN A 219 -1.73 3.61 29.95
CA GLN A 219 -2.84 4.02 30.82
C GLN A 219 -4.10 3.18 30.61
N ARG A 220 -4.41 2.84 29.36
CA ARG A 220 -5.63 2.15 28.90
C ARG A 220 -5.25 1.12 27.84
N PRO A 221 -4.68 -0.01 28.25
CA PRO A 221 -4.21 -1.00 27.30
C PRO A 221 -5.36 -1.52 26.43
N VAL A 222 -5.03 -1.82 25.16
CA VAL A 222 -6.00 -2.31 24.18
C VAL A 222 -6.68 -3.59 24.63
N PRO A 223 -7.93 -3.80 24.22
CA PRO A 223 -8.60 -5.10 24.31
C PRO A 223 -7.72 -6.18 23.67
N ARG A 224 -7.71 -7.35 24.30
CA ARG A 224 -6.92 -8.48 23.82
C ARG A 224 -7.58 -9.80 24.15
N LYS A 225 -7.29 -10.79 23.33
CA LYS A 225 -7.70 -12.17 23.52
C LYS A 225 -6.47 -12.98 23.93
N GLU A 226 -6.53 -13.58 25.09
CA GLU A 226 -5.53 -14.56 25.55
C GLU A 226 -6.03 -15.95 25.13
N VAL A 227 -5.21 -16.71 24.43
CA VAL A 227 -5.51 -18.07 23.95
C VAL A 227 -4.74 -19.05 24.84
N ASP A 228 -5.47 -19.79 25.70
CA ASP A 228 -4.85 -20.68 26.68
C ASP A 228 -4.09 -21.85 26.05
N ALA A 229 -4.55 -22.32 24.87
CA ALA A 229 -4.02 -23.51 24.23
C ALA A 229 -2.54 -23.39 23.79
N ASP A 230 -2.08 -22.20 23.41
CA ASP A 230 -0.70 -21.97 22.92
C ASP A 230 -0.01 -20.75 23.58
N GLY A 231 -0.66 -20.12 24.56
CA GLY A 231 -0.16 -18.95 25.27
C GLY A 231 -0.04 -17.69 24.42
N ARG A 232 -0.70 -17.64 23.28
CA ARG A 232 -0.73 -16.51 22.35
C ARG A 232 -1.67 -15.42 22.86
N THR A 233 -1.32 -14.18 22.59
CA THR A 233 -2.20 -13.04 22.81
C THR A 233 -2.47 -12.35 21.49
N ILE A 234 -3.75 -12.15 21.14
CA ILE A 234 -4.19 -11.38 19.99
C ILE A 234 -4.64 -10.02 20.48
N TYR A 235 -4.03 -8.96 19.97
CA TYR A 235 -4.29 -7.58 20.40
C TYR A 235 -5.17 -6.87 19.38
N MET A 236 -6.07 -5.99 19.88
CA MET A 236 -6.78 -5.06 19.02
C MET A 236 -5.82 -4.13 18.31
N SER A 237 -6.01 -3.96 17.01
CA SER A 237 -5.29 -2.95 16.24
C SER A 237 -5.74 -1.55 16.64
N GLN A 238 -4.80 -0.62 16.74
CA GLN A 238 -5.05 0.79 17.02
C GLN A 238 -4.63 1.65 15.85
N GLU A 239 -5.50 2.57 15.49
CA GLU A 239 -5.16 3.64 14.56
C GLU A 239 -4.37 4.75 15.28
N LEU A 240 -3.40 5.32 14.58
CA LEU A 240 -2.76 6.54 15.03
C LEU A 240 -3.76 7.70 14.95
N LYS A 241 -3.75 8.58 15.94
CA LYS A 241 -4.53 9.82 15.88
C LYS A 241 -4.12 10.66 14.68
N ILE A 242 -4.98 11.59 14.27
CA ILE A 242 -4.66 12.54 13.21
C ILE A 242 -3.43 13.37 13.64
N PRO A 243 -2.32 13.33 12.86
CA PRO A 243 -1.14 14.12 13.19
C PRO A 243 -1.45 15.64 13.11
N LYS A 244 -0.81 16.44 13.95
CA LYS A 244 -0.89 17.90 13.86
C LYS A 244 -0.36 18.40 12.51
N GLN A 245 0.62 17.68 11.96
CA GLN A 245 1.19 17.94 10.65
C GLN A 245 1.28 16.64 9.86
N VAL A 246 0.37 16.50 8.90
CA VAL A 246 0.38 15.39 7.96
C VAL A 246 1.58 15.55 7.01
N GLY A 247 2.34 14.50 6.84
CA GLY A 247 3.44 14.44 5.90
C GLY A 247 2.96 14.13 4.48
N ALA A 248 3.89 14.21 3.54
CA ALA A 248 3.63 13.87 2.15
C ALA A 248 3.39 12.36 1.99
N THR A 249 2.64 11.96 0.97
CA THR A 249 2.38 10.55 0.66
C THR A 249 3.63 9.85 0.15
N VAL A 250 3.71 8.55 0.44
CA VAL A 250 4.72 7.63 -0.07
C VAL A 250 4.08 6.35 -0.58
N LEU A 251 4.71 5.75 -1.59
CA LEU A 251 4.32 4.46 -2.15
C LEU A 251 4.95 3.33 -1.31
N CYS A 252 4.15 2.32 -0.99
CA CYS A 252 4.48 1.21 -0.10
C CYS A 252 4.20 -0.15 -0.75
N ASP A 253 4.70 -1.21 -0.13
CA ASP A 253 4.43 -2.62 -0.43
C ASP A 253 4.96 -3.08 -1.79
N PHE A 254 6.23 -3.50 -1.80
CA PHE A 254 6.94 -4.01 -2.98
C PHE A 254 6.95 -5.53 -3.05
N GLY A 255 6.12 -6.22 -2.27
CA GLY A 255 6.06 -7.68 -2.23
C GLY A 255 5.68 -8.32 -3.57
N SER A 256 4.87 -7.63 -4.36
CA SER A 256 4.45 -8.05 -5.71
C SER A 256 5.28 -7.45 -6.83
N ALA A 257 6.22 -6.54 -6.54
CA ALA A 257 6.98 -5.82 -7.55
C ALA A 257 7.88 -6.75 -8.37
N ILE A 258 8.12 -6.40 -9.63
CA ILE A 258 8.85 -7.21 -10.59
C ILE A 258 9.95 -6.38 -11.25
N LEU A 259 11.17 -6.94 -11.30
CA LEU A 259 12.32 -6.37 -12.02
C LEU A 259 12.18 -6.59 -13.54
N GLY A 260 12.38 -5.52 -14.30
CA GLY A 260 12.41 -5.55 -15.76
C GLY A 260 11.02 -5.65 -16.40
N THR A 261 11.02 -5.80 -17.72
CA THR A 261 9.81 -5.98 -18.52
C THR A 261 9.44 -7.46 -18.65
N SER A 262 8.17 -7.74 -18.86
CA SER A 262 7.54 -9.05 -18.74
C SER A 262 7.96 -10.15 -19.71
N ASN A 263 8.94 -9.96 -20.58
CA ASN A 263 9.35 -10.97 -21.57
C ASN A 263 9.58 -12.39 -21.00
N LYS A 264 9.63 -12.52 -19.66
CA LYS A 264 9.74 -13.79 -18.94
C LYS A 264 8.48 -14.21 -18.17
N TYR A 265 7.42 -13.38 -18.11
CA TYR A 265 6.33 -13.55 -17.13
C TYR A 265 4.94 -13.68 -17.73
N HIS A 266 4.82 -14.20 -18.95
CA HIS A 266 3.55 -14.34 -19.68
C HIS A 266 2.42 -15.08 -18.96
N SER A 267 2.69 -15.77 -17.86
CA SER A 267 1.73 -16.57 -17.11
C SER A 267 1.40 -16.03 -15.72
N VAL A 268 2.03 -14.95 -15.28
CA VAL A 268 1.82 -14.41 -13.93
C VAL A 268 0.73 -13.34 -13.98
N PHE A 269 -0.40 -13.63 -13.33
CA PHE A 269 -1.41 -12.63 -13.08
C PHE A 269 -0.90 -11.63 -12.05
N ILE A 270 -0.64 -10.41 -12.49
CA ILE A 270 -0.34 -9.25 -11.64
C ILE A 270 -1.60 -8.44 -11.42
N GLN A 271 -1.51 -7.45 -10.53
CA GLN A 271 -2.50 -6.40 -10.29
C GLN A 271 -3.77 -6.84 -9.53
N PRO A 272 -4.39 -5.95 -8.76
CA PRO A 272 -5.71 -6.16 -8.19
C PRO A 272 -6.73 -6.54 -9.26
N LYS A 273 -7.59 -7.51 -8.99
CA LYS A 273 -8.48 -8.11 -10.00
C LYS A 273 -9.23 -7.08 -10.85
N ILE A 274 -9.83 -6.07 -10.20
CA ILE A 274 -10.65 -5.05 -10.88
C ILE A 274 -9.82 -3.94 -11.55
N TYR A 275 -8.50 -3.90 -11.31
CA TYR A 275 -7.57 -2.93 -11.90
C TYR A 275 -6.65 -3.56 -12.96
N ARG A 276 -6.89 -4.83 -13.33
CA ARG A 276 -6.05 -5.50 -14.32
C ARG A 276 -6.11 -4.83 -15.67
N ALA A 277 -4.95 -4.58 -16.22
CA ALA A 277 -4.82 -4.08 -17.60
C ALA A 277 -5.24 -5.13 -18.62
N PRO A 278 -5.73 -4.72 -19.81
CA PRO A 278 -6.17 -5.65 -20.83
C PRO A 278 -5.09 -6.66 -21.25
N GLU A 279 -3.84 -6.23 -21.40
CA GLU A 279 -2.71 -7.11 -21.74
C GLU A 279 -2.46 -8.17 -20.67
N VAL A 280 -2.69 -7.85 -19.39
CA VAL A 280 -2.57 -8.82 -18.27
C VAL A 280 -3.69 -9.84 -18.31
N ILE A 281 -4.93 -9.41 -18.61
CA ILE A 281 -6.08 -10.31 -18.72
C ILE A 281 -5.93 -11.24 -19.93
N LEU A 282 -5.40 -10.73 -21.03
CA LEU A 282 -5.18 -11.48 -22.28
C LEU A 282 -3.93 -12.38 -22.22
N GLY A 283 -3.11 -12.26 -21.19
CA GLY A 283 -1.89 -13.05 -21.03
C GLY A 283 -0.81 -12.72 -22.07
N VAL A 284 -0.84 -11.50 -22.63
CA VAL A 284 0.21 -11.02 -23.55
C VAL A 284 1.30 -10.26 -22.79
N PRO A 285 2.47 -10.01 -23.40
CA PRO A 285 3.55 -9.26 -22.77
C PRO A 285 3.10 -7.91 -22.25
N TRP A 286 3.43 -7.61 -21.00
CA TRP A 286 3.13 -6.34 -20.38
C TRP A 286 4.43 -5.60 -19.99
N THR A 287 4.34 -4.30 -19.78
CA THR A 287 5.44 -3.42 -19.41
C THR A 287 5.04 -2.54 -18.22
N TYR A 288 5.88 -1.58 -17.85
CA TYR A 288 5.59 -0.59 -16.81
C TYR A 288 4.27 0.17 -17.04
N SER A 289 3.80 0.25 -18.30
CA SER A 289 2.52 0.85 -18.63
C SER A 289 1.30 0.14 -18.02
N ALA A 290 1.47 -1.09 -17.53
CA ALA A 290 0.45 -1.77 -16.73
C ALA A 290 0.20 -1.05 -15.40
N ASP A 291 1.24 -0.50 -14.74
CA ASP A 291 1.06 0.32 -13.53
C ASP A 291 0.27 1.60 -13.84
N ILE A 292 0.47 2.20 -15.01
CA ILE A 292 -0.26 3.41 -15.44
C ILE A 292 -1.76 3.11 -15.60
N TRP A 293 -2.11 1.95 -16.15
CA TRP A 293 -3.50 1.50 -16.19
C TRP A 293 -4.09 1.35 -14.79
N ASN A 294 -3.35 0.73 -13.86
CA ASN A 294 -3.76 0.62 -12.46
C ASN A 294 -4.08 1.98 -11.84
N VAL A 295 -3.20 2.97 -12.05
CA VAL A 295 -3.41 4.33 -11.56
C VAL A 295 -4.71 4.89 -12.13
N GLY A 296 -4.98 4.72 -13.43
CA GLY A 296 -6.22 5.18 -14.06
C GLY A 296 -7.47 4.59 -13.39
N CYS A 297 -7.49 3.28 -13.11
CA CYS A 297 -8.60 2.64 -12.40
C CYS A 297 -8.74 3.18 -10.97
N MET A 298 -7.63 3.31 -10.23
CA MET A 298 -7.62 3.82 -8.87
C MET A 298 -8.11 5.28 -8.78
N ILE A 299 -7.72 6.14 -9.73
CA ILE A 299 -8.19 7.55 -9.76
C ILE A 299 -9.71 7.59 -9.85
N TRP A 300 -10.29 6.75 -10.68
CA TRP A 300 -11.74 6.68 -10.82
C TRP A 300 -12.42 6.35 -9.49
N ASP A 301 -11.94 5.33 -8.79
CA ASP A 301 -12.46 4.96 -7.48
C ASP A 301 -12.38 6.12 -6.48
N LEU A 302 -11.26 6.84 -6.45
CA LEU A 302 -11.05 7.98 -5.55
C LEU A 302 -11.92 9.19 -5.89
N TYR A 303 -12.28 9.34 -7.15
CA TYR A 303 -12.98 10.51 -7.67
C TYR A 303 -14.51 10.30 -7.74
N GLU A 304 -14.95 9.14 -8.22
CA GLU A 304 -16.37 8.80 -8.39
C GLU A 304 -16.96 8.01 -7.20
N GLY A 305 -16.12 7.48 -6.31
CA GLY A 305 -16.57 6.69 -5.15
C GLY A 305 -17.05 5.29 -5.51
N GLY A 306 -16.70 4.79 -6.69
CA GLY A 306 -17.05 3.45 -7.16
C GLY A 306 -16.11 2.96 -8.24
N SER A 307 -15.99 1.64 -8.41
CA SER A 307 -15.01 1.06 -9.32
C SER A 307 -15.40 1.23 -10.79
N LEU A 308 -14.40 1.59 -11.62
CA LEU A 308 -14.57 1.74 -13.06
C LEU A 308 -14.97 0.43 -13.72
N PHE A 309 -14.37 -0.67 -13.24
CA PHE A 309 -14.66 -2.03 -13.68
C PHE A 309 -14.96 -2.89 -12.47
N THR A 310 -15.88 -3.82 -12.60
CA THR A 310 -16.24 -4.79 -11.57
C THR A 310 -15.80 -6.20 -11.94
N GLY A 311 -15.79 -6.49 -13.24
CA GLY A 311 -15.59 -7.82 -13.78
C GLY A 311 -16.65 -8.82 -13.31
N GLN A 312 -17.78 -8.34 -12.80
CA GLN A 312 -18.86 -9.17 -12.27
C GLN A 312 -19.58 -9.88 -13.44
N ASP A 313 -19.42 -11.18 -13.48
CA ASP A 313 -20.07 -12.01 -14.48
C ASP A 313 -21.54 -12.24 -14.06
N PRO A 314 -22.53 -11.82 -14.88
CA PRO A 314 -23.93 -11.93 -14.50
C PRO A 314 -24.44 -13.38 -14.39
N GLU A 315 -23.79 -14.34 -15.04
CA GLU A 315 -24.14 -15.75 -14.98
C GLU A 315 -23.61 -16.44 -13.73
N TYR A 316 -22.42 -16.00 -13.26
CA TYR A 316 -21.71 -16.68 -12.16
C TYR A 316 -21.65 -15.86 -10.86
N GLU A 317 -22.17 -14.64 -10.87
CA GLU A 317 -22.18 -13.71 -9.72
C GLU A 317 -20.81 -13.54 -9.04
N ARG A 318 -19.73 -13.58 -9.84
CA ARG A 318 -18.35 -13.43 -9.39
C ARG A 318 -17.46 -12.82 -10.46
N TYR A 319 -16.29 -12.33 -10.05
CA TYR A 319 -15.29 -11.82 -11.00
C TYR A 319 -14.89 -12.88 -12.02
N ARG A 320 -14.95 -12.49 -13.32
CA ARG A 320 -14.39 -13.24 -14.45
C ARG A 320 -13.75 -12.29 -15.45
N SER A 321 -12.61 -12.72 -15.99
CA SER A 321 -11.86 -11.95 -16.99
C SER A 321 -12.71 -11.59 -18.23
N ARG A 322 -13.62 -12.48 -18.66
CA ARG A 322 -14.51 -12.22 -19.79
C ARG A 322 -15.46 -11.05 -19.54
N ALA A 323 -16.01 -10.95 -18.32
CA ALA A 323 -16.91 -9.86 -17.96
C ALA A 323 -16.12 -8.53 -17.85
N HIS A 324 -14.94 -8.57 -17.27
CA HIS A 324 -14.06 -7.40 -17.17
C HIS A 324 -13.65 -6.89 -18.57
N LEU A 325 -13.27 -7.77 -19.50
CA LEU A 325 -12.99 -7.36 -20.90
C LEU A 325 -14.24 -6.79 -21.58
N ALA A 326 -15.42 -7.33 -21.34
CA ALA A 326 -16.66 -6.79 -21.88
C ALA A 326 -16.94 -5.36 -21.36
N GLU A 327 -16.71 -5.09 -20.06
CA GLU A 327 -16.81 -3.75 -19.48
C GLU A 327 -15.79 -2.78 -20.09
N MET A 328 -14.55 -3.25 -20.36
CA MET A 328 -13.53 -2.44 -21.05
C MET A 328 -13.96 -2.11 -22.50
N ILE A 329 -14.52 -3.07 -23.23
CA ILE A 329 -15.03 -2.87 -24.60
C ILE A 329 -16.18 -1.86 -24.57
N ASP A 330 -17.10 -1.97 -23.61
CA ASP A 330 -18.19 -1.02 -23.46
C ASP A 330 -17.68 0.41 -23.20
N LEU A 331 -16.65 0.56 -22.37
CA LEU A 331 -16.09 1.85 -22.00
C LEU A 331 -15.25 2.48 -23.13
N LEU A 332 -14.27 1.75 -23.64
CA LEU A 332 -13.22 2.27 -24.53
C LEU A 332 -13.54 2.04 -26.01
N GLY A 333 -14.44 1.14 -26.31
CA GLY A 333 -14.73 0.65 -27.64
C GLY A 333 -13.95 -0.60 -28.02
N ASP A 334 -14.40 -1.23 -29.12
CA ASP A 334 -13.72 -2.40 -29.65
C ASP A 334 -12.37 -2.00 -30.26
N PHE A 335 -11.37 -2.81 -29.99
CA PHE A 335 -10.06 -2.68 -30.61
C PHE A 335 -10.09 -2.89 -32.12
N LEU A 336 -11.08 -3.65 -32.63
CA LEU A 336 -11.14 -4.08 -34.01
C LEU A 336 -12.26 -3.40 -34.87
N THR A 337 -13.36 -2.94 -34.25
CA THR A 337 -14.49 -2.38 -34.99
C THR A 337 -15.28 -1.35 -34.16
N PRO A 338 -14.88 -0.06 -34.17
CA PRO A 338 -15.54 1.00 -33.40
C PRO A 338 -17.04 1.21 -33.74
N GLU A 339 -17.50 0.75 -34.91
CA GLU A 339 -18.81 1.10 -35.47
C GLU A 339 -19.94 0.11 -35.12
N LEU A 340 -19.63 -1.07 -34.58
CA LEU A 340 -20.61 -2.15 -34.37
C LEU A 340 -21.26 -2.22 -33.00
N LEU A 341 -20.83 -1.43 -32.03
CA LEU A 341 -21.35 -1.47 -30.68
C LEU A 341 -22.42 -0.40 -30.44
N THR A 342 -23.67 -0.78 -30.55
CA THR A 342 -24.83 0.03 -30.12
C THR A 342 -25.05 -0.15 -28.62
N GLY A 343 -25.18 0.94 -27.85
CA GLY A 343 -25.53 0.89 -26.44
C GLY A 343 -24.36 1.13 -25.47
N ARG A 344 -23.20 1.54 -25.97
CA ARG A 344 -22.01 1.86 -25.15
C ARG A 344 -22.26 2.98 -24.17
N VAL A 345 -21.72 2.83 -22.94
CA VAL A 345 -21.68 3.88 -21.92
C VAL A 345 -20.24 4.39 -21.80
N PRO A 346 -19.84 5.35 -22.63
CA PRO A 346 -18.49 5.89 -22.64
C PRO A 346 -18.18 6.64 -21.34
N LEU A 347 -16.90 6.91 -21.10
CA LEU A 347 -16.38 7.54 -19.88
C LEU A 347 -17.12 8.84 -19.54
N GLU A 348 -17.52 9.61 -20.55
CA GLU A 348 -18.28 10.85 -20.43
C GLU A 348 -19.65 10.68 -19.79
N LYS A 349 -20.27 9.54 -19.99
CA LYS A 349 -21.59 9.24 -19.39
C LYS A 349 -21.50 8.61 -18.01
N ARG A 350 -20.32 8.09 -17.63
CA ARG A 350 -20.06 7.48 -16.31
C ARG A 350 -19.59 8.49 -15.30
N GLU A 351 -18.94 9.57 -15.73
CA GLU A 351 -18.51 10.64 -14.87
C GLU A 351 -19.73 11.46 -14.37
N THR A 352 -19.85 11.60 -13.04
CA THR A 352 -20.98 12.25 -12.37
C THR A 352 -20.57 13.34 -11.38
N THR A 353 -19.30 13.36 -10.96
CA THR A 353 -18.79 14.26 -9.92
C THR A 353 -18.71 15.71 -10.41
N LEU A 354 -18.45 15.92 -11.70
CA LEU A 354 -18.33 17.24 -12.33
C LEU A 354 -19.55 17.64 -13.15
N ASP A 355 -20.72 17.11 -12.82
CA ASP A 355 -21.94 17.49 -13.51
C ASP A 355 -22.17 19.03 -13.44
N GLY A 356 -22.42 19.65 -14.58
CA GLY A 356 -22.54 21.11 -14.72
C GLY A 356 -21.21 21.88 -14.83
N LYS A 357 -20.04 21.25 -14.73
CA LYS A 357 -18.69 21.85 -14.82
C LYS A 357 -17.96 21.39 -16.07
N MET A 358 -18.41 21.78 -17.25
CA MET A 358 -17.97 21.23 -18.53
C MET A 358 -16.45 21.31 -18.75
N GLU A 359 -15.80 22.43 -18.50
CA GLU A 359 -14.36 22.60 -18.75
C GLU A 359 -13.50 21.70 -17.82
N GLU A 360 -13.84 21.66 -16.53
CA GLU A 360 -13.15 20.83 -15.55
C GLU A 360 -13.34 19.34 -15.85
N ARG A 361 -14.55 18.96 -16.26
CA ARG A 361 -14.90 17.62 -16.68
C ARG A 361 -14.11 17.17 -17.91
N GLU A 362 -14.04 17.99 -18.95
CA GLU A 362 -13.28 17.67 -20.15
C GLU A 362 -11.78 17.55 -19.87
N ALA A 363 -11.23 18.41 -19.01
CA ALA A 363 -9.84 18.34 -18.59
C ALA A 363 -9.56 17.02 -17.85
N PHE A 364 -10.41 16.64 -16.91
CA PHE A 364 -10.31 15.36 -16.19
C PHE A 364 -10.41 14.15 -17.13
N LEU A 365 -11.38 14.14 -18.03
CA LEU A 365 -11.56 13.05 -18.99
C LEU A 365 -10.40 12.93 -19.98
N ARG A 366 -9.81 14.05 -20.42
CA ARG A 366 -8.57 14.05 -21.23
C ARG A 366 -7.42 13.41 -20.45
N PHE A 367 -7.27 13.77 -19.17
CA PHE A 367 -6.25 13.18 -18.30
C PHE A 367 -6.44 11.67 -18.14
N MET A 368 -7.66 11.21 -17.86
CA MET A 368 -8.00 9.78 -17.74
C MET A 368 -7.68 8.99 -19.02
N ARG A 369 -7.97 9.54 -20.21
CA ARG A 369 -7.69 8.90 -21.49
C ARG A 369 -6.19 8.71 -21.79
N LYS A 370 -5.31 9.48 -21.14
CA LYS A 370 -3.86 9.28 -21.26
C LYS A 370 -3.39 7.98 -20.60
N MET A 371 -4.16 7.44 -19.66
CA MET A 371 -3.86 6.22 -18.91
C MET A 371 -4.64 5.01 -19.41
N LEU A 372 -5.92 5.21 -19.76
CA LEU A 372 -6.85 4.14 -20.13
C LEU A 372 -6.85 3.95 -21.64
N GLN A 373 -5.80 3.31 -22.16
CA GLN A 373 -5.63 2.96 -23.57
C GLN A 373 -5.46 1.45 -23.73
N TRP A 374 -6.13 0.86 -24.73
CA TRP A 374 -5.97 -0.56 -25.08
C TRP A 374 -4.51 -0.92 -25.35
N GLU A 375 -3.88 -0.13 -26.19
CA GLU A 375 -2.51 -0.32 -26.60
C GLU A 375 -1.56 0.28 -25.53
N PRO A 376 -0.74 -0.55 -24.85
CA PRO A 376 0.15 -0.08 -23.79
C PRO A 376 1.10 1.05 -24.20
N SER A 377 1.55 1.03 -25.47
CA SER A 377 2.45 2.04 -26.03
C SER A 377 1.80 3.43 -26.24
N LYS A 378 0.48 3.52 -26.20
CA LYS A 378 -0.26 4.78 -26.29
C LYS A 378 -0.56 5.41 -24.94
N ARG A 379 -0.29 4.70 -23.84
CA ARG A 379 -0.40 5.27 -22.50
C ARG A 379 0.75 6.22 -22.25
N SER A 380 0.46 7.37 -21.66
CA SER A 380 1.49 8.32 -21.21
C SER A 380 2.39 7.66 -20.17
N SER A 381 3.65 8.07 -20.15
CA SER A 381 4.60 7.70 -19.11
C SER A 381 4.26 8.37 -17.76
N ALA A 382 4.80 7.85 -16.67
CA ALA A 382 4.63 8.45 -15.34
C ALA A 382 5.16 9.90 -15.29
N LYS A 383 6.28 10.17 -15.99
CA LYS A 383 6.83 11.52 -16.11
C LYS A 383 5.87 12.49 -16.77
N GLU A 384 5.34 12.12 -17.96
CA GLU A 384 4.38 12.97 -18.69
C GLU A 384 3.11 13.23 -17.87
N LEU A 385 2.66 12.25 -17.07
CA LEU A 385 1.50 12.39 -16.20
C LEU A 385 1.80 13.25 -14.96
N ALA A 386 3.01 13.21 -14.42
CA ALA A 386 3.43 14.10 -13.33
C ALA A 386 3.44 15.58 -13.78
N GLU A 387 3.74 15.82 -15.06
CA GLU A 387 3.77 17.15 -15.68
C GLU A 387 2.44 17.55 -16.35
N ASP A 388 1.35 16.78 -16.13
CA ASP A 388 0.06 17.01 -16.76
C ASP A 388 -0.61 18.31 -16.29
N GLU A 389 -1.26 19.02 -17.21
CA GLU A 389 -1.98 20.25 -16.95
C GLU A 389 -3.06 20.07 -15.86
N TRP A 390 -3.78 18.95 -15.89
CA TRP A 390 -4.80 18.67 -14.88
C TRP A 390 -4.20 18.59 -13.47
N ILE A 391 -3.04 17.96 -13.32
CA ILE A 391 -2.32 17.89 -12.03
C ILE A 391 -1.94 19.30 -11.57
N HIS A 392 -1.27 20.06 -12.43
CA HIS A 392 -0.76 21.39 -12.06
C HIS A 392 -1.87 22.40 -11.79
N SER A 393 -3.01 22.32 -12.47
CA SER A 393 -4.12 23.24 -12.26
C SER A 393 -4.85 23.03 -10.92
N HIS A 394 -4.63 21.89 -10.25
CA HIS A 394 -5.28 21.56 -8.99
C HIS A 394 -4.31 21.51 -7.79
N MET A 395 -3.01 21.73 -8.00
CA MET A 395 -2.00 21.85 -6.95
C MET A 395 -1.90 23.30 -6.45
#